data_ba3be2ce80ddada81e97c10e860606ad
#
_entry.id   ba3be2ce80ddada81e97c10e860606ad
#
_cell.length_a   1.000
_cell.length_b   1.000
_cell.length_c   1.000
_cell.angle_alpha   90.00
_cell.angle_beta   90.00
_cell.angle_gamma   90.00
#
_symmetry.space_group_name_H-M   'P 1'
#
loop_
_entity.id
_entity.type
_entity.pdbx_description
1 polymer ?
#
loop_
_entity_poly.entity_id
_entity_poly.type
_entity_poly.pdbx_seq_one_letter_code
_entity_poly.pdbx_strand_id
1 'polypeptide(L)'
;INSNMGFMKMASSVNSTIGLAVVCTFFPMIVMLMAATLLVLAHFYALSLPIMLIAAVVFVIMYIFYFRFTPKKAWIVLLSTMAFGLKLPFIVPVVFGLLGTPVWIVPAACGIMAYYMADFVKGSAAALKSVDAEGLAGSLISSAKQILGGKEMCLMIVAVVIGILVVNLVRTRAINHAWKIASAAGAVVCVVVALVGNIMLKGELSYASLVLSAAAGVVLGVALEFLFFCVDYSRTENIQFEDDEYYYY
;
A
#
# COMPACT_ATOMS: atom_id res chain seq x y z
N ILE A 1 7.08 -11.88 3.12
CA ILE A 1 5.94 -12.83 3.16
C ILE A 1 6.34 -14.03 4.02
N ASN A 2 7.33 -14.80 3.65
CA ASN A 2 7.71 -16.04 4.34
C ASN A 2 8.04 -15.86 5.82
N SER A 3 8.81 -14.84 6.20
CA SER A 3 9.15 -14.54 7.60
C SER A 3 7.93 -14.08 8.42
N ASN A 4 6.93 -13.50 7.77
CA ASN A 4 5.74 -12.97 8.43
C ASN A 4 4.58 -13.98 8.51
N MET A 5 4.46 -14.92 7.58
CA MET A 5 3.36 -15.88 7.53
C MET A 5 3.74 -17.28 7.99
N GLY A 6 4.84 -17.85 7.49
CA GLY A 6 5.46 -19.08 7.96
C GLY A 6 4.61 -20.37 8.04
N PHE A 7 3.37 -20.37 7.52
CA PHE A 7 2.45 -21.50 7.67
C PHE A 7 2.87 -22.74 6.83
N MET A 8 3.46 -22.51 5.67
CA MET A 8 3.97 -23.57 4.80
C MET A 8 5.48 -23.72 4.97
N LYS A 9 5.94 -24.74 5.69
CA LYS A 9 7.36 -24.98 5.99
C LYS A 9 8.24 -25.08 4.74
N MET A 10 7.76 -25.71 3.67
CA MET A 10 8.51 -25.83 2.41
C MET A 10 8.74 -24.49 1.74
N ALA A 11 7.72 -23.62 1.69
CA ALA A 11 7.83 -22.30 1.09
C ALA A 11 8.62 -21.31 1.97
N SER A 12 8.60 -21.48 3.29
CA SER A 12 9.33 -20.63 4.25
C SER A 12 10.80 -20.99 4.41
N SER A 13 11.29 -22.05 3.75
CA SER A 13 12.72 -22.38 3.78
C SER A 13 13.57 -21.29 3.14
N VAL A 14 14.77 -21.09 3.67
CA VAL A 14 15.72 -20.07 3.18
C VAL A 14 16.02 -20.30 1.70
N ASN A 15 16.23 -21.55 1.29
CA ASN A 15 16.53 -21.90 -0.10
C ASN A 15 15.38 -21.56 -1.06
N SER A 16 14.12 -21.81 -0.68
CA SER A 16 12.94 -21.45 -1.46
C SER A 16 12.79 -19.92 -1.57
N THR A 17 13.08 -19.21 -0.49
CA THR A 17 12.99 -17.75 -0.47
C THR A 17 14.05 -17.11 -1.37
N ILE A 18 15.29 -17.58 -1.31
CA ILE A 18 16.37 -17.11 -2.17
C ILE A 18 16.09 -17.47 -3.62
N GLY A 19 15.70 -18.73 -3.90
CA GLY A 19 15.37 -19.15 -5.27
C GLY A 19 14.26 -18.33 -5.89
N LEU A 20 13.18 -18.07 -5.15
CA LEU A 20 12.07 -17.22 -5.62
C LEU A 20 12.51 -15.77 -5.83
N ALA A 21 13.34 -15.23 -4.95
CA ALA A 21 13.88 -13.87 -5.08
C ALA A 21 14.72 -13.72 -6.34
N VAL A 22 15.63 -14.67 -6.59
CA VAL A 22 16.46 -14.69 -7.81
C VAL A 22 15.60 -14.78 -9.07
N VAL A 23 14.64 -15.68 -9.11
CA VAL A 23 13.72 -15.83 -10.25
C VAL A 23 12.94 -14.52 -10.46
N CYS A 24 12.39 -13.92 -9.42
CA CYS A 24 11.62 -12.68 -9.50
C CYS A 24 12.46 -11.50 -10.03
N THR A 25 13.78 -11.50 -9.89
CA THR A 25 14.65 -10.42 -10.38
C THR A 25 14.63 -10.32 -11.92
N PHE A 26 14.41 -11.42 -12.61
CA PHE A 26 14.40 -11.47 -14.08
C PHE A 26 13.02 -11.22 -14.71
N PHE A 27 11.95 -11.19 -13.91
CA PHE A 27 10.59 -11.06 -14.41
C PHE A 27 10.05 -9.62 -14.24
N PRO A 28 9.11 -9.19 -15.13
CA PRO A 28 8.44 -7.91 -14.97
C PRO A 28 7.63 -7.85 -13.66
N MET A 29 7.44 -6.65 -13.12
CA MET A 29 6.81 -6.44 -11.80
C MET A 29 5.41 -7.06 -11.66
N ILE A 30 4.67 -7.21 -12.75
CA ILE A 30 3.36 -7.85 -12.72
C ILE A 30 3.47 -9.34 -12.36
N VAL A 31 4.50 -10.03 -12.87
CA VAL A 31 4.76 -11.44 -12.55
C VAL A 31 5.19 -11.57 -11.09
N MET A 32 5.97 -10.62 -10.57
CA MET A 32 6.33 -10.57 -9.15
C MET A 32 5.09 -10.43 -8.26
N LEU A 33 4.13 -9.57 -8.65
CA LEU A 33 2.87 -9.41 -7.92
C LEU A 33 2.06 -10.72 -7.96
N MET A 34 1.96 -11.36 -9.11
CA MET A 34 1.27 -12.66 -9.25
C MET A 34 1.95 -13.74 -8.41
N ALA A 35 3.28 -13.83 -8.45
CA ALA A 35 4.05 -14.77 -7.64
C ALA A 35 3.86 -14.53 -6.14
N ALA A 36 3.84 -13.27 -5.71
CA ALA A 36 3.58 -12.91 -4.32
C ALA A 36 2.18 -13.33 -3.85
N THR A 37 1.15 -13.14 -4.69
CA THR A 37 -0.21 -13.55 -4.35
C THR A 37 -0.36 -15.07 -4.33
N LEU A 38 0.26 -15.80 -5.28
CA LEU A 38 0.28 -17.26 -5.26
C LEU A 38 0.97 -17.80 -4.00
N LEU A 39 2.06 -17.17 -3.58
CA LEU A 39 2.75 -17.54 -2.35
C LEU A 39 1.86 -17.31 -1.11
N VAL A 40 1.14 -16.20 -1.04
CA VAL A 40 0.19 -15.91 0.04
C VAL A 40 -0.93 -16.95 0.05
N LEU A 41 -1.51 -17.27 -1.11
CA LEU A 41 -2.55 -18.30 -1.23
C LEU A 41 -2.04 -19.69 -0.83
N ALA A 42 -0.80 -20.03 -1.17
CA ALA A 42 -0.18 -21.29 -0.73
C ALA A 42 -0.05 -21.37 0.80
N HIS A 43 0.32 -20.27 1.46
CA HIS A 43 0.33 -20.20 2.92
C HIS A 43 -1.07 -20.33 3.52
N PHE A 44 -2.09 -19.74 2.91
CA PHE A 44 -3.49 -19.84 3.35
C PHE A 44 -4.04 -21.25 3.14
N TYR A 45 -3.68 -21.91 2.02
CA TYR A 45 -4.03 -23.29 1.77
C TYR A 45 -3.47 -24.24 2.85
N ALA A 46 -2.21 -24.02 3.25
CA ALA A 46 -1.59 -24.82 4.31
C ALA A 46 -2.26 -24.61 5.69
N LEU A 47 -3.02 -23.54 5.87
CA LEU A 47 -3.75 -23.25 7.10
C LEU A 47 -5.19 -23.76 7.04
N SER A 48 -5.93 -23.39 6.00
CA SER A 48 -7.35 -23.73 5.83
C SER A 48 -7.79 -23.52 4.39
N LEU A 49 -8.44 -24.54 3.80
CA LEU A 49 -8.97 -24.49 2.44
C LEU A 49 -10.06 -23.40 2.27
N PRO A 50 -11.03 -23.21 3.20
CA PRO A 50 -12.02 -22.13 3.11
C PRO A 50 -11.42 -20.75 2.97
N ILE A 51 -10.40 -20.44 3.76
CA ILE A 51 -9.75 -19.13 3.75
C ILE A 51 -9.01 -18.91 2.43
N MET A 52 -8.32 -19.93 1.93
CA MET A 52 -7.66 -19.84 0.64
C MET A 52 -8.66 -19.52 -0.48
N LEU A 53 -9.85 -20.13 -0.48
CA LEU A 53 -10.89 -19.86 -1.47
C LEU A 53 -11.41 -18.41 -1.38
N ILE A 54 -11.70 -17.91 -0.17
CA ILE A 54 -12.13 -16.52 0.01
C ILE A 54 -11.05 -15.56 -0.46
N ALA A 55 -9.82 -15.79 -0.02
CA ALA A 55 -8.69 -14.95 -0.41
C ALA A 55 -8.46 -14.96 -1.93
N ALA A 56 -8.60 -16.10 -2.58
CA ALA A 56 -8.50 -16.22 -4.03
C ALA A 56 -9.58 -15.38 -4.73
N VAL A 57 -10.84 -15.44 -4.28
CA VAL A 57 -11.92 -14.62 -4.84
C VAL A 57 -11.63 -13.12 -4.66
N VAL A 58 -11.20 -12.71 -3.45
CA VAL A 58 -10.85 -11.30 -3.17
C VAL A 58 -9.69 -10.85 -4.07
N PHE A 59 -8.64 -11.64 -4.22
CA PHE A 59 -7.53 -11.31 -5.11
C PHE A 59 -7.95 -11.22 -6.57
N VAL A 60 -8.82 -12.12 -7.06
CA VAL A 60 -9.36 -12.05 -8.42
C VAL A 60 -10.11 -10.74 -8.63
N ILE A 61 -10.99 -10.35 -7.71
CA ILE A 61 -11.70 -9.07 -7.78
C ILE A 61 -10.71 -7.90 -7.79
N MET A 62 -9.71 -7.92 -6.89
CA MET A 62 -8.66 -6.90 -6.86
C MET A 62 -7.89 -6.82 -8.19
N TYR A 63 -7.57 -7.96 -8.81
CA TYR A 63 -6.92 -7.98 -10.11
C TYR A 63 -7.77 -7.40 -11.23
N ILE A 64 -9.08 -7.66 -11.25
CA ILE A 64 -9.99 -7.05 -12.22
C ILE A 64 -9.93 -5.52 -12.13
N PHE A 65 -10.03 -4.96 -10.91
CA PHE A 65 -9.89 -3.52 -10.69
C PHE A 65 -8.49 -3.02 -11.05
N TYR A 66 -7.44 -3.72 -10.62
CA TYR A 66 -6.07 -3.37 -10.90
C TYR A 66 -5.78 -3.31 -12.40
N PHE A 67 -6.13 -4.35 -13.17
CA PHE A 67 -5.91 -4.40 -14.61
C PHE A 67 -6.72 -3.34 -15.37
N ARG A 68 -7.90 -3.01 -14.88
CA ARG A 68 -8.75 -1.98 -15.49
C ARG A 68 -8.16 -0.58 -15.37
N PHE A 69 -7.58 -0.24 -14.22
CA PHE A 69 -7.16 1.13 -13.93
C PHE A 69 -5.64 1.35 -14.06
N THR A 70 -4.81 0.40 -13.65
CA THR A 70 -3.36 0.61 -13.54
C THR A 70 -2.49 -0.60 -13.86
N PRO A 71 -2.62 -1.20 -15.07
CA PRO A 71 -1.97 -2.48 -15.39
C PRO A 71 -0.43 -2.44 -15.35
N LYS A 72 0.19 -1.27 -15.49
CA LYS A 72 1.65 -1.12 -15.54
C LYS A 72 2.29 -0.74 -14.20
N LYS A 73 1.50 -0.62 -13.12
CA LYS A 73 1.98 -0.04 -11.83
C LYS A 73 1.85 -1.02 -10.65
N ALA A 74 2.25 -2.29 -10.88
CA ALA A 74 2.23 -3.33 -9.86
C ALA A 74 3.05 -2.99 -8.59
N TRP A 75 4.10 -2.20 -8.75
CA TRP A 75 4.95 -1.76 -7.65
C TRP A 75 4.20 -0.96 -6.57
N ILE A 76 3.12 -0.23 -6.94
CA ILE A 76 2.30 0.53 -5.99
C ILE A 76 1.59 -0.40 -5.01
N VAL A 77 1.06 -1.53 -5.51
CA VAL A 77 0.40 -2.55 -4.66
C VAL A 77 1.40 -3.13 -3.67
N LEU A 78 2.58 -3.53 -4.15
CA LEU A 78 3.64 -4.10 -3.31
C LEU A 78 4.14 -3.08 -2.29
N LEU A 79 4.40 -1.84 -2.72
CA LEU A 79 4.92 -0.79 -1.84
C LEU A 79 3.91 -0.42 -0.74
N SER A 80 2.61 -0.32 -1.07
CA SER A 80 1.59 -0.04 -0.07
C SER A 80 1.44 -1.18 0.94
N THR A 81 1.46 -2.44 0.49
CA THR A 81 1.45 -3.61 1.38
C THR A 81 2.67 -3.61 2.31
N MET A 82 3.87 -3.28 1.79
CA MET A 82 5.10 -3.20 2.58
C MET A 82 5.06 -2.06 3.61
N ALA A 83 4.58 -0.88 3.22
CA ALA A 83 4.48 0.27 4.11
C ALA A 83 3.57 -0.01 5.33
N PHE A 84 2.44 -0.68 5.09
CA PHE A 84 1.57 -1.13 6.17
C PHE A 84 2.22 -2.22 7.03
N GLY A 85 2.96 -3.16 6.41
CA GLY A 85 3.73 -4.18 7.11
C GLY A 85 4.84 -3.60 8.01
N LEU A 86 5.42 -2.47 7.64
CA LEU A 86 6.40 -1.71 8.44
C LEU A 86 5.75 -0.78 9.49
N LYS A 87 4.42 -0.80 9.61
CA LYS A 87 3.64 0.09 10.49
C LYS A 87 3.82 1.59 10.17
N LEU A 88 4.04 1.91 8.91
CA LEU A 88 4.20 3.27 8.39
C LEU A 88 3.15 3.60 7.31
N PRO A 89 1.83 3.49 7.62
CA PRO A 89 0.76 3.61 6.63
C PRO A 89 0.70 4.96 5.92
N PHE A 90 1.05 6.07 6.60
CA PHE A 90 0.91 7.41 6.04
C PHE A 90 2.04 7.85 5.10
N ILE A 91 3.06 7.02 4.93
CA ILE A 91 4.01 7.15 3.82
C ILE A 91 3.29 7.00 2.47
N VAL A 92 2.34 6.05 2.39
CA VAL A 92 1.59 5.74 1.16
C VAL A 92 0.90 6.96 0.57
N PRO A 93 0.02 7.69 1.29
CA PRO A 93 -0.67 8.84 0.74
C PRO A 93 0.27 10.00 0.37
N VAL A 94 1.34 10.22 1.13
CA VAL A 94 2.30 11.28 0.84
C VAL A 94 3.08 10.96 -0.44
N VAL A 95 3.71 9.78 -0.52
CA VAL A 95 4.52 9.39 -1.68
C VAL A 95 3.67 9.28 -2.94
N PHE A 96 2.52 8.61 -2.86
CA PHE A 96 1.69 8.41 -4.05
C PHE A 96 0.94 9.68 -4.47
N GLY A 97 0.60 10.54 -3.53
CA GLY A 97 0.03 11.86 -3.83
C GLY A 97 1.03 12.81 -4.47
N LEU A 98 2.32 12.76 -4.05
CA LEU A 98 3.40 13.58 -4.62
C LEU A 98 3.86 13.08 -5.99
N LEU A 99 4.02 11.77 -6.18
CA LEU A 99 4.58 11.21 -7.42
C LEU A 99 3.52 10.83 -8.45
N GLY A 100 2.30 10.58 -7.98
CA GLY A 100 1.26 9.95 -8.76
C GLY A 100 0.13 10.86 -9.21
N THR A 101 -0.84 10.20 -9.79
CA THR A 101 -2.14 10.76 -10.15
C THR A 101 -3.21 10.15 -9.23
N PRO A 102 -4.41 10.75 -9.09
CA PRO A 102 -5.49 10.18 -8.26
C PRO A 102 -5.86 8.73 -8.59
N VAL A 103 -5.59 8.28 -9.80
CA VAL A 103 -5.83 6.87 -10.22
C VAL A 103 -5.01 5.86 -9.40
N TRP A 104 -3.90 6.28 -8.79
CA TRP A 104 -3.07 5.43 -7.94
C TRP A 104 -3.75 5.01 -6.63
N ILE A 105 -4.89 5.61 -6.30
CA ILE A 105 -5.74 5.19 -5.19
C ILE A 105 -6.14 3.72 -5.32
N VAL A 106 -6.46 3.26 -6.53
CA VAL A 106 -6.90 1.87 -6.76
C VAL A 106 -5.84 0.85 -6.36
N PRO A 107 -4.61 0.88 -6.91
CA PRO A 107 -3.58 -0.06 -6.51
C PRO A 107 -3.13 0.12 -5.06
N ALA A 108 -3.17 1.33 -4.51
CA ALA A 108 -2.89 1.56 -3.09
C ALA A 108 -3.93 0.86 -2.20
N ALA A 109 -5.21 1.02 -2.48
CA ALA A 109 -6.28 0.33 -1.77
C ALA A 109 -6.16 -1.21 -1.87
N CYS A 110 -5.83 -1.74 -3.06
CA CYS A 110 -5.56 -3.17 -3.23
C CYS A 110 -4.44 -3.66 -2.31
N GLY A 111 -3.34 -2.91 -2.20
CA GLY A 111 -2.24 -3.27 -1.30
C GLY A 111 -2.61 -3.23 0.18
N ILE A 112 -3.43 -2.26 0.59
CA ILE A 112 -3.96 -2.18 1.96
C ILE A 112 -4.86 -3.38 2.26
N MET A 113 -5.78 -3.73 1.36
CA MET A 113 -6.64 -4.90 1.51
C MET A 113 -5.82 -6.19 1.63
N ALA A 114 -4.79 -6.35 0.80
CA ALA A 114 -3.90 -7.50 0.87
C ALA A 114 -3.18 -7.61 2.23
N TYR A 115 -2.72 -6.48 2.78
CA TYR A 115 -2.09 -6.43 4.09
C TYR A 115 -3.06 -6.85 5.21
N TYR A 116 -4.24 -6.21 5.28
CA TYR A 116 -5.22 -6.52 6.35
C TYR A 116 -5.76 -7.95 6.25
N MET A 117 -5.91 -8.49 5.04
CA MET A 117 -6.28 -9.89 4.87
C MET A 117 -5.19 -10.83 5.42
N ALA A 118 -3.93 -10.53 5.13
CA ALA A 118 -2.81 -11.30 5.66
C ALA A 118 -2.71 -11.21 7.19
N ASP A 119 -2.92 -10.03 7.74
CA ASP A 119 -2.87 -9.77 9.19
C ASP A 119 -4.02 -10.48 9.93
N PHE A 120 -5.23 -10.42 9.37
CA PHE A 120 -6.38 -11.17 9.87
C PHE A 120 -6.11 -12.67 9.94
N VAL A 121 -5.59 -13.26 8.85
CA VAL A 121 -5.29 -14.69 8.80
C VAL A 121 -4.20 -15.07 9.83
N LYS A 122 -3.21 -14.20 10.05
CA LYS A 122 -2.21 -14.39 11.12
C LYS A 122 -2.84 -14.41 12.51
N GLY A 123 -3.65 -13.40 12.80
CA GLY A 123 -4.31 -13.27 14.11
C GLY A 123 -5.27 -14.41 14.42
N SER A 124 -5.95 -14.94 13.39
CA SER A 124 -6.96 -16.00 13.53
C SER A 124 -6.41 -17.41 13.29
N ALA A 125 -5.11 -17.57 13.05
CA ALA A 125 -4.52 -18.86 12.62
C ALA A 125 -4.79 -20.03 13.57
N ALA A 126 -4.85 -19.78 14.87
CA ALA A 126 -5.15 -20.83 15.87
C ALA A 126 -6.60 -21.29 15.78
N ALA A 127 -7.54 -20.37 15.64
CA ALA A 127 -8.98 -20.68 15.52
C ALA A 127 -9.31 -21.34 14.18
N LEU A 128 -8.58 -21.02 13.13
CA LEU A 128 -8.83 -21.49 11.77
C LEU A 128 -8.34 -22.93 11.50
N LYS A 129 -7.41 -23.44 12.31
CA LYS A 129 -6.94 -24.83 12.25
C LYS A 129 -7.96 -25.83 12.81
N SER A 130 -8.91 -25.39 13.61
CA SER A 130 -9.90 -26.24 14.29
C SER A 130 -11.25 -26.33 13.55
N VAL A 131 -11.37 -25.76 12.38
CA VAL A 131 -12.61 -25.78 11.59
C VAL A 131 -12.65 -27.06 10.76
N ASP A 132 -13.50 -28.00 11.17
CA ASP A 132 -13.77 -29.25 10.43
C ASP A 132 -14.55 -28.96 9.13
N ALA A 133 -14.36 -29.83 8.13
CA ALA A 133 -14.90 -29.68 6.78
C ALA A 133 -16.44 -29.66 6.70
N GLU A 134 -17.14 -30.10 7.74
CA GLU A 134 -18.60 -30.19 7.76
C GLU A 134 -19.33 -28.82 7.84
N GLY A 135 -18.63 -27.73 8.21
CA GLY A 135 -19.17 -26.37 8.28
C GLY A 135 -18.66 -25.40 7.22
N LEU A 136 -18.18 -25.91 6.06
CA LEU A 136 -17.50 -25.09 5.02
C LEU A 136 -18.28 -23.83 4.62
N ALA A 137 -19.58 -23.94 4.34
CA ALA A 137 -20.38 -22.79 3.91
C ALA A 137 -20.56 -21.73 5.01
N GLY A 138 -20.78 -22.14 6.25
CA GLY A 138 -20.90 -21.25 7.39
C GLY A 138 -19.60 -20.54 7.74
N SER A 139 -18.49 -21.28 7.72
CA SER A 139 -17.14 -20.74 7.96
C SER A 139 -16.68 -19.80 6.85
N LEU A 140 -17.04 -20.04 5.57
CA LEU A 140 -16.80 -19.17 4.46
C LEU A 140 -17.51 -17.82 4.65
N ILE A 141 -18.79 -17.83 4.95
CA ILE A 141 -19.59 -16.58 5.12
C ILE A 141 -19.11 -15.79 6.32
N SER A 142 -18.82 -16.43 7.46
CA SER A 142 -18.33 -15.74 8.66
C SER A 142 -16.95 -15.13 8.44
N SER A 143 -16.01 -15.88 7.84
CA SER A 143 -14.67 -15.37 7.53
C SER A 143 -14.70 -14.24 6.49
N ALA A 144 -15.55 -14.34 5.45
CA ALA A 144 -15.71 -13.29 4.47
C ALA A 144 -16.26 -11.99 5.11
N LYS A 145 -17.28 -12.10 5.96
CA LYS A 145 -17.81 -10.94 6.71
C LYS A 145 -16.76 -10.31 7.61
N GLN A 146 -15.93 -11.11 8.25
CA GLN A 146 -14.92 -10.63 9.17
C GLN A 146 -13.74 -9.97 8.44
N ILE A 147 -13.31 -10.52 7.30
CA ILE A 147 -12.26 -9.94 6.47
C ILE A 147 -12.73 -8.63 5.82
N LEU A 148 -13.88 -8.65 5.16
CA LEU A 148 -14.40 -7.48 4.42
C LEU A 148 -15.03 -6.44 5.33
N GLY A 149 -15.54 -6.84 6.49
CA GLY A 149 -16.14 -5.96 7.50
C GLY A 149 -15.14 -5.36 8.49
N GLY A 150 -13.84 -5.53 8.29
CA GLY A 150 -12.79 -4.98 9.13
C GLY A 150 -12.88 -3.45 9.22
N LYS A 151 -13.36 -2.93 10.33
CA LYS A 151 -13.55 -1.48 10.54
C LYS A 151 -12.25 -0.70 10.37
N GLU A 152 -11.14 -1.25 10.86
CA GLU A 152 -9.81 -0.65 10.75
C GLU A 152 -9.33 -0.61 9.29
N MET A 153 -9.55 -1.68 8.52
CA MET A 153 -9.21 -1.73 7.11
C MET A 153 -9.95 -0.63 6.32
N CYS A 154 -11.28 -0.54 6.50
CA CYS A 154 -12.08 0.47 5.83
C CYS A 154 -11.64 1.88 6.22
N LEU A 155 -11.38 2.13 7.51
CA LEU A 155 -10.89 3.40 8.02
C LEU A 155 -9.57 3.80 7.38
N MET A 156 -8.61 2.88 7.33
CA MET A 156 -7.28 3.16 6.77
C MET A 156 -7.33 3.35 5.26
N ILE A 157 -8.19 2.63 4.55
CA ILE A 157 -8.42 2.87 3.11
C ILE A 157 -8.97 4.29 2.90
N VAL A 158 -9.98 4.70 3.66
CA VAL A 158 -10.57 6.05 3.58
C VAL A 158 -9.52 7.12 3.90
N ALA A 159 -8.73 6.94 4.96
CA ALA A 159 -7.68 7.88 5.34
C ALA A 159 -6.63 8.05 4.22
N VAL A 160 -6.18 6.94 3.61
CA VAL A 160 -5.20 6.95 2.53
C VAL A 160 -5.80 7.57 1.26
N VAL A 161 -7.03 7.25 0.91
CA VAL A 161 -7.74 7.84 -0.25
C VAL A 161 -7.82 9.36 -0.12
N ILE A 162 -8.32 9.84 1.01
CA ILE A 162 -8.42 11.29 1.28
C ILE A 162 -7.01 11.92 1.27
N GLY A 163 -6.04 11.27 1.89
CA GLY A 163 -4.66 11.72 1.91
C GLY A 163 -4.06 11.88 0.52
N ILE A 164 -4.17 10.88 -0.36
CA ILE A 164 -3.69 10.96 -1.75
C ILE A 164 -4.36 12.12 -2.50
N LEU A 165 -5.68 12.30 -2.34
CA LEU A 165 -6.41 13.37 -3.00
C LEU A 165 -5.94 14.74 -2.53
N VAL A 166 -5.80 14.95 -1.21
CA VAL A 166 -5.35 16.22 -0.63
C VAL A 166 -3.93 16.54 -1.05
N VAL A 167 -3.01 15.58 -0.95
CA VAL A 167 -1.60 15.77 -1.38
C VAL A 167 -1.54 16.13 -2.86
N ASN A 168 -2.26 15.41 -3.71
CA ASN A 168 -2.28 15.67 -5.14
C ASN A 168 -2.89 17.03 -5.48
N LEU A 169 -3.97 17.42 -4.79
CA LEU A 169 -4.63 18.70 -5.00
C LEU A 169 -3.74 19.88 -4.59
N VAL A 170 -3.05 19.78 -3.45
CA VAL A 170 -2.14 20.85 -2.97
C VAL A 170 -0.89 20.92 -3.85
N ARG A 171 -0.30 19.77 -4.21
CA ARG A 171 0.88 19.70 -5.08
C ARG A 171 0.67 20.40 -6.44
N THR A 172 -0.53 20.29 -7.00
CA THR A 172 -0.86 20.85 -8.31
C THR A 172 -1.17 22.34 -8.29
N ARG A 173 -1.17 22.97 -7.13
CA ARG A 173 -1.39 24.43 -7.01
C ARG A 173 -0.09 25.21 -7.24
N ALA A 174 -0.19 26.36 -7.86
CA ALA A 174 0.92 27.29 -8.09
C ALA A 174 1.28 28.04 -6.78
N ILE A 175 1.82 27.33 -5.80
CA ILE A 175 2.22 27.85 -4.48
C ILE A 175 3.71 27.58 -4.31
N ASN A 176 4.45 28.56 -3.79
CA ASN A 176 5.85 28.36 -3.44
C ASN A 176 5.98 27.22 -2.44
N HIS A 177 6.90 26.27 -2.69
CA HIS A 177 7.11 25.09 -1.88
C HIS A 177 5.87 24.15 -1.79
N ALA A 178 5.10 24.05 -2.89
CA ALA A 178 3.87 23.26 -2.94
C ALA A 178 4.06 21.82 -2.45
N TRP A 179 5.20 21.19 -2.72
CA TRP A 179 5.50 19.81 -2.32
C TRP A 179 5.65 19.66 -0.80
N LYS A 180 6.36 20.59 -0.13
CA LYS A 180 6.49 20.60 1.34
C LYS A 180 5.14 20.78 2.00
N ILE A 181 4.36 21.77 1.51
CA ILE A 181 3.03 22.03 2.04
C ILE A 181 2.10 20.85 1.79
N ALA A 182 2.16 20.25 0.60
CA ALA A 182 1.35 19.07 0.26
C ALA A 182 1.66 17.88 1.16
N SER A 183 2.94 17.58 1.42
CA SER A 183 3.33 16.47 2.29
C SER A 183 2.85 16.67 3.74
N ALA A 184 3.02 17.89 4.27
CA ALA A 184 2.56 18.23 5.61
C ALA A 184 1.03 18.20 5.72
N ALA A 185 0.32 18.82 4.78
CA ALA A 185 -1.15 18.85 4.76
C ALA A 185 -1.73 17.43 4.63
N GLY A 186 -1.17 16.60 3.73
CA GLY A 186 -1.59 15.22 3.57
C GLY A 186 -1.39 14.37 4.82
N ALA A 187 -0.23 14.51 5.47
CA ALA A 187 0.07 13.80 6.72
C ALA A 187 -0.91 14.20 7.83
N VAL A 188 -1.16 15.51 8.02
CA VAL A 188 -2.10 16.01 9.03
C VAL A 188 -3.52 15.49 8.76
N VAL A 189 -4.00 15.58 7.52
CA VAL A 189 -5.34 15.11 7.16
C VAL A 189 -5.48 13.61 7.41
N CYS A 190 -4.47 12.79 7.05
CA CYS A 190 -4.50 11.36 7.32
C CYS A 190 -4.58 11.05 8.82
N VAL A 191 -3.80 11.77 9.65
CA VAL A 191 -3.86 11.62 11.11
C VAL A 191 -5.24 11.99 11.64
N VAL A 192 -5.79 13.13 11.23
CA VAL A 192 -7.11 13.59 11.68
C VAL A 192 -8.20 12.58 11.31
N VAL A 193 -8.22 12.11 10.05
CA VAL A 193 -9.21 11.13 9.59
C VAL A 193 -9.08 9.82 10.37
N ALA A 194 -7.84 9.33 10.57
CA ALA A 194 -7.61 8.11 11.33
C ALA A 194 -7.97 8.25 12.80
N LEU A 195 -7.67 9.39 13.44
CA LEU A 195 -8.04 9.67 14.84
C LEU A 195 -9.55 9.74 15.03
N VAL A 196 -10.23 10.54 14.22
CA VAL A 196 -11.69 10.68 14.29
C VAL A 196 -12.37 9.34 14.03
N GLY A 197 -11.94 8.62 13.00
CA GLY A 197 -12.49 7.31 12.68
C GLY A 197 -12.22 6.26 13.77
N ASN A 198 -11.02 6.27 14.37
CA ASN A 198 -10.68 5.36 15.47
C ASN A 198 -11.59 5.60 16.71
N ILE A 199 -11.85 6.87 17.03
CA ILE A 199 -12.77 7.22 18.13
C ILE A 199 -14.20 6.78 17.80
N MET A 200 -14.69 7.06 16.58
CA MET A 200 -16.06 6.72 16.16
C MET A 200 -16.30 5.21 16.10
N LEU A 201 -15.30 4.45 15.65
CA LEU A 201 -15.39 2.99 15.48
C LEU A 201 -14.99 2.22 16.74
N LYS A 202 -14.55 2.93 17.81
CA LYS A 202 -13.97 2.34 19.03
C LYS A 202 -12.84 1.35 18.70
N GLY A 203 -11.94 1.76 17.78
CA GLY A 203 -10.80 0.97 17.35
C GLY A 203 -9.64 1.03 18.35
N GLU A 204 -8.70 0.10 18.22
CA GLU A 204 -7.53 -0.02 19.09
C GLU A 204 -6.23 0.47 18.43
N LEU A 205 -6.33 1.36 17.44
CA LEU A 205 -5.15 1.88 16.75
C LEU A 205 -4.25 2.69 17.68
N SER A 206 -2.96 2.40 17.69
CA SER A 206 -1.99 3.14 18.49
C SER A 206 -1.75 4.53 17.93
N TYR A 207 -2.12 5.56 18.69
CA TYR A 207 -1.93 6.96 18.30
C TYR A 207 -0.46 7.32 18.06
N ALA A 208 0.44 6.75 18.84
CA ALA A 208 1.88 6.99 18.69
C ALA A 208 2.40 6.48 17.32
N SER A 209 1.94 5.30 16.87
CA SER A 209 2.34 4.76 15.57
C SER A 209 1.80 5.58 14.41
N LEU A 210 0.59 6.14 14.53
CA LEU A 210 -0.01 7.00 13.51
C LEU A 210 0.79 8.31 13.37
N VAL A 211 1.12 8.97 14.49
CA VAL A 211 1.92 10.21 14.47
C VAL A 211 3.34 9.95 13.93
N LEU A 212 3.98 8.86 14.37
CA LEU A 212 5.31 8.49 13.86
C LEU A 212 5.29 8.23 12.34
N SER A 213 4.25 7.54 11.87
CA SER A 213 4.05 7.29 10.44
C SER A 213 3.85 8.58 9.64
N ALA A 214 3.10 9.53 10.18
CA ALA A 214 2.89 10.83 9.58
C ALA A 214 4.19 11.64 9.48
N ALA A 215 4.97 11.67 10.57
CA ALA A 215 6.28 12.31 10.60
C ALA A 215 7.23 11.70 9.55
N ALA A 216 7.29 10.36 9.47
CA ALA A 216 8.09 9.65 8.46
C ALA A 216 7.60 10.00 7.03
N GLY A 217 6.30 10.12 6.82
CA GLY A 217 5.71 10.55 5.54
C GLY A 217 6.17 11.95 5.14
N VAL A 218 6.14 12.91 6.07
CA VAL A 218 6.61 14.29 5.81
C VAL A 218 8.10 14.32 5.48
N VAL A 219 8.94 13.62 6.26
CA VAL A 219 10.40 13.53 6.01
C VAL A 219 10.67 12.96 4.62
N LEU A 220 9.99 11.90 4.23
CA LEU A 220 10.11 11.34 2.88
C LEU A 220 9.59 12.29 1.80
N GLY A 221 8.51 13.04 2.07
CA GLY A 221 7.99 14.04 1.14
C GLY A 221 9.00 15.16 0.87
N VAL A 222 9.68 15.65 1.91
CA VAL A 222 10.76 16.64 1.79
C VAL A 222 11.98 16.05 1.06
N ALA A 223 12.34 14.81 1.35
CA ALA A 223 13.42 14.12 0.64
C ALA A 223 13.12 13.94 -0.86
N LEU A 224 11.88 13.60 -1.19
CA LEU A 224 11.45 13.50 -2.59
C LEU A 224 11.51 14.85 -3.29
N GLU A 225 11.04 15.92 -2.64
CA GLU A 225 11.16 17.26 -3.19
C GLU A 225 12.63 17.59 -3.50
N PHE A 226 13.52 17.36 -2.55
CA PHE A 226 14.95 17.59 -2.77
C PHE A 226 15.50 16.77 -3.94
N LEU A 227 15.17 15.49 -4.03
CA LEU A 227 15.64 14.61 -5.12
C LEU A 227 15.11 15.02 -6.49
N PHE A 228 13.85 15.43 -6.58
CA PHE A 228 13.23 15.78 -7.86
C PHE A 228 13.60 17.18 -8.34
N PHE A 229 13.74 18.16 -7.44
CA PHE A 229 14.06 19.53 -7.82
C PHE A 229 15.56 19.83 -7.83
N CYS A 230 16.40 19.06 -7.15
CA CYS A 230 17.85 19.21 -7.23
C CYS A 230 18.41 18.90 -8.64
N VAL A 231 17.66 18.12 -9.43
CA VAL A 231 18.04 17.78 -10.81
C VAL A 231 17.72 18.92 -11.79
N ASP A 232 16.74 19.77 -11.48
CA ASP A 232 16.35 20.90 -12.33
C ASP A 232 17.31 22.10 -12.22
N TYR A 233 18.09 22.21 -11.18
CA TYR A 233 19.10 23.27 -11.06
C TYR A 233 20.18 23.24 -12.15
N SER A 234 20.48 22.09 -12.68
CA SER A 234 21.46 21.96 -13.77
C SER A 234 20.89 22.38 -15.14
N ARG A 235 19.57 22.50 -15.27
CA ARG A 235 18.91 22.91 -16.50
C ARG A 235 18.74 24.42 -16.64
N THR A 236 18.72 25.13 -15.53
CA THR A 236 18.50 26.59 -15.51
C THR A 236 19.80 27.38 -15.60
N GLU A 237 20.96 26.74 -15.51
CA GLU A 237 22.25 27.47 -15.56
C GLU A 237 22.71 27.87 -16.93
N ASN A 238 22.04 27.52 -18.01
CA ASN A 238 22.79 27.51 -19.23
C ASN A 238 22.13 27.99 -20.48
N ILE A 239 21.16 28.79 -20.54
CA ILE A 239 20.89 29.39 -21.84
C ILE A 239 20.29 30.80 -21.65
N GLN A 240 21.13 31.73 -21.32
CA GLN A 240 20.92 33.11 -21.75
C GLN A 240 21.78 33.33 -22.98
N PHE A 241 21.18 33.24 -24.14
CA PHE A 241 21.77 33.79 -25.35
C PHE A 241 21.20 35.21 -25.48
N GLU A 242 22.06 36.18 -25.45
CA GLU A 242 21.76 37.58 -25.78
C GLU A 242 22.27 37.79 -27.23
N ASP A 243 21.34 38.01 -28.14
CA ASP A 243 21.63 38.51 -29.45
C ASP A 243 21.21 39.97 -29.52
N ASP A 244 21.74 40.78 -30.39
CA ASP A 244 21.53 42.22 -30.42
C ASP A 244 20.04 42.66 -30.53
N GLU A 245 19.15 41.73 -30.87
CA GLU A 245 17.70 42.00 -31.03
C GLU A 245 16.79 41.11 -30.15
N TYR A 246 17.25 39.97 -29.59
CA TYR A 246 16.37 39.02 -28.87
C TYR A 246 17.05 38.36 -27.67
N TYR A 247 16.30 38.26 -26.56
CA TYR A 247 16.66 37.45 -25.40
C TYR A 247 16.01 36.09 -25.53
N TYR A 248 16.81 35.01 -25.55
CA TYR A 248 16.33 33.63 -25.53
C TYR A 248 16.45 33.07 -24.13
N TYR A 249 15.33 32.60 -23.56
CA TYR A 249 15.26 31.99 -22.23
C TYR A 249 15.15 30.49 -22.31
#